data_d30225f95bccb48a44345c84d540ef17
#
_entry.id   d30225f95bccb48a44345c84d540ef17
#
_cell.length_a   1.000
_cell.length_b   1.000
_cell.length_c   1.000
_cell.angle_alpha   90.00
_cell.angle_beta   90.00
_cell.angle_gamma   90.00
#
_symmetry.space_group_name_H-M   'P 1'
#
loop_
_entity.id
_entity.type
_entity.pdbx_description
1 polymer ?
#
loop_
_entity_poly.entity_id
_entity_poly.type
_entity_poly.pdbx_seq_one_letter_code
_entity_poly.pdbx_strand_id
1 'polypeptide(L)'
;NAMTYSALTQNKVVVNGGSQIRPQLHIDDMIDCYLFVLRKKIVGVFNVGFENYPIIKIAQLIKKNLSKIIIKKNNSLDVRSYRLYAGKLLKKGFKPKRDAETAINDIIKKFKDKKILRNETNYRSLYLSKLLSKKK
;
A
#
# COMPACT_ATOMS: atom_id res chain seq x y z
N ASN A 1 -1.76 -2.13 -2.94
CA ASN A 1 -3.15 -2.47 -3.31
C ASN A 1 -3.24 -2.89 -4.78
N ALA A 2 -2.83 -2.04 -5.76
CA ALA A 2 -2.95 -2.34 -7.20
C ALA A 2 -2.24 -3.64 -7.61
N MET A 3 -1.05 -3.92 -7.09
CA MET A 3 -0.31 -5.15 -7.38
C MET A 3 -1.04 -6.40 -6.88
N THR A 4 -1.58 -6.36 -5.66
CA THR A 4 -2.37 -7.48 -5.10
C THR A 4 -3.64 -7.70 -5.90
N TYR A 5 -4.34 -6.62 -6.29
CA TYR A 5 -5.52 -6.71 -7.13
C TYR A 5 -5.21 -7.30 -8.52
N SER A 6 -4.10 -6.86 -9.17
CA SER A 6 -3.64 -7.42 -10.44
C SER A 6 -3.32 -8.91 -10.33
N ALA A 7 -2.68 -9.32 -9.22
CA ALA A 7 -2.41 -10.73 -8.94
C ALA A 7 -3.70 -11.56 -8.87
N LEU A 8 -4.74 -11.04 -8.21
CA LEU A 8 -6.01 -11.73 -8.03
C LEU A 8 -6.86 -11.83 -9.30
N THR A 9 -6.75 -10.83 -10.20
CA THR A 9 -7.59 -10.76 -11.41
C THR A 9 -6.90 -11.25 -12.66
N GLN A 10 -5.57 -11.20 -12.72
CA GLN A 10 -4.78 -11.49 -13.92
C GLN A 10 -3.71 -12.59 -13.69
N ASN A 11 -3.61 -13.13 -12.49
CA ASN A 11 -2.54 -14.05 -12.07
C ASN A 11 -1.13 -13.49 -12.33
N LYS A 12 -0.99 -12.17 -12.34
CA LYS A 12 0.24 -11.48 -12.72
C LYS A 12 0.47 -10.21 -11.92
N VAL A 13 1.73 -9.98 -11.56
CA VAL A 13 2.21 -8.73 -10.96
C VAL A 13 3.29 -8.15 -11.87
N VAL A 14 3.10 -6.91 -12.30
CA VAL A 14 4.12 -6.15 -13.04
C VAL A 14 4.88 -5.28 -12.07
N VAL A 15 6.20 -5.41 -12.07
CA VAL A 15 7.13 -4.63 -11.24
C VAL A 15 7.99 -3.78 -12.17
N ASN A 16 7.80 -2.47 -12.12
CA ASN A 16 8.63 -1.53 -12.86
C ASN A 16 9.85 -1.15 -12.02
N GLY A 17 11.03 -1.56 -12.46
CA GLY A 17 12.29 -1.47 -11.71
C GLY A 17 12.38 -2.51 -10.61
N GLY A 18 11.94 -2.20 -9.39
CA GLY A 18 11.81 -3.12 -8.26
C GLY A 18 12.75 -2.85 -7.09
N SER A 19 13.89 -2.19 -7.30
CA SER A 19 14.84 -1.83 -6.25
C SER A 19 14.42 -0.57 -5.45
N GLN A 20 13.51 0.24 -6.00
CA GLN A 20 13.03 1.47 -5.35
C GLN A 20 12.36 1.12 -4.03
N ILE A 21 12.83 1.77 -2.97
CA ILE A 21 12.26 1.60 -1.62
C ILE A 21 11.05 2.48 -1.47
N ARG A 22 9.99 1.95 -0.87
CA ARG A 22 8.78 2.67 -0.51
C ARG A 22 8.35 2.33 0.92
N PRO A 23 7.94 3.32 1.70
CA PRO A 23 7.35 3.07 3.01
C PRO A 23 6.01 2.35 2.85
N GLN A 24 5.76 1.43 3.77
CA GLN A 24 4.51 0.69 3.86
C GLN A 24 3.77 1.07 5.15
N LEU A 25 2.47 1.12 5.05
CA LEU A 25 1.58 1.41 6.15
C LEU A 25 0.24 0.72 5.93
N HIS A 26 -0.21 -0.04 6.91
CA HIS A 26 -1.55 -0.59 6.91
C HIS A 26 -2.58 0.51 7.22
N ILE A 27 -3.72 0.50 6.53
CA ILE A 27 -4.74 1.54 6.70
C ILE A 27 -5.28 1.60 8.13
N ASP A 28 -5.49 0.46 8.78
CA ASP A 28 -5.98 0.44 10.16
C ASP A 28 -4.92 0.95 11.15
N ASP A 29 -3.62 0.76 10.87
CA ASP A 29 -2.57 1.36 11.69
C ASP A 29 -2.50 2.88 11.48
N MET A 30 -2.87 3.39 10.30
CA MET A 30 -3.05 4.83 10.08
C MET A 30 -4.20 5.37 10.92
N ILE A 31 -5.34 4.68 10.95
CA ILE A 31 -6.50 5.05 11.78
C ILE A 31 -6.13 4.99 13.27
N ASP A 32 -5.50 3.88 13.71
CA ASP A 32 -5.02 3.73 15.08
C ASP A 32 -4.05 4.86 15.47
N CYS A 33 -3.20 5.30 14.55
CA CYS A 33 -2.28 6.42 14.75
C CYS A 33 -3.02 7.74 14.96
N TYR A 34 -4.02 8.07 14.13
CA TYR A 34 -4.83 9.28 14.34
C TYR A 34 -5.54 9.26 15.69
N LEU A 35 -6.17 8.14 16.03
CA LEU A 35 -6.85 7.99 17.32
C LEU A 35 -5.88 8.09 18.51
N PHE A 36 -4.67 7.53 18.37
CA PHE A 36 -3.63 7.62 19.39
C PHE A 36 -3.19 9.06 19.62
N VAL A 37 -2.90 9.81 18.55
CA VAL A 37 -2.46 11.22 18.62
C VAL A 37 -3.54 12.08 19.26
N LEU A 38 -4.80 11.90 18.87
CA LEU A 38 -5.93 12.64 19.43
C LEU A 38 -6.14 12.34 20.91
N ARG A 39 -6.20 11.07 21.30
CA ARG A 39 -6.41 10.65 22.70
C ARG A 39 -5.29 11.10 23.63
N LYS A 40 -4.05 11.08 23.14
CA LYS A 40 -2.87 11.50 23.91
C LYS A 40 -2.59 13.01 23.83
N LYS A 41 -3.41 13.76 23.07
CA LYS A 41 -3.23 15.20 22.81
C LYS A 41 -1.82 15.55 22.36
N ILE A 42 -1.23 14.69 21.50
CA ILE A 42 0.13 14.85 20.99
C ILE A 42 0.15 15.93 19.92
N VAL A 43 1.02 16.93 20.08
CA VAL A 43 1.19 18.03 19.12
C VAL A 43 2.50 17.85 18.35
N GLY A 44 2.48 18.19 17.07
CA GLY A 44 3.66 18.22 16.20
C GLY A 44 3.48 17.43 14.90
N VAL A 45 4.54 17.39 14.10
CA VAL A 45 4.58 16.63 12.83
C VAL A 45 5.27 15.30 13.07
N PHE A 46 4.64 14.23 12.59
CA PHE A 46 5.13 12.86 12.74
C PHE A 46 5.05 12.12 11.41
N ASN A 47 6.10 11.41 11.05
CA ASN A 47 6.06 10.45 9.95
C ASN A 47 5.34 9.18 10.39
N VAL A 48 4.51 8.64 9.49
CA VAL A 48 3.77 7.40 9.72
C VAL A 48 4.04 6.44 8.56
N GLY A 49 4.90 5.49 8.79
CA GLY A 49 5.32 4.44 7.87
C GLY A 49 6.30 3.56 8.61
N PHE A 50 5.96 2.29 8.81
CA PHE A 50 6.67 1.46 9.78
C PHE A 50 7.59 0.44 9.13
N GLU A 51 7.37 0.13 7.85
CA GLU A 51 8.21 -0.72 7.04
C GLU A 51 8.67 0.02 5.80
N ASN A 52 9.89 -0.29 5.33
CA ASN A 52 10.47 0.30 4.14
C ASN A 52 10.97 -0.83 3.24
N TYR A 53 10.19 -1.19 2.22
CA TYR A 53 10.51 -2.31 1.34
C TYR A 53 10.84 -1.87 -0.09
N PRO A 54 11.78 -2.57 -0.74
CA PRO A 54 11.87 -2.53 -2.19
C PRO A 54 10.56 -3.00 -2.83
N ILE A 55 10.16 -2.40 -3.93
CA ILE A 55 8.89 -2.77 -4.61
C ILE A 55 8.86 -4.26 -4.97
N ILE A 56 10.02 -4.84 -5.35
CA ILE A 56 10.12 -6.28 -5.64
C ILE A 56 9.76 -7.14 -4.41
N LYS A 57 10.08 -6.69 -3.19
CA LYS A 57 9.73 -7.41 -1.96
C LYS A 57 8.22 -7.52 -1.78
N ILE A 58 7.48 -6.47 -2.13
CA ILE A 58 6.00 -6.50 -2.10
C ILE A 58 5.46 -7.54 -3.09
N ALA A 59 6.01 -7.60 -4.32
CA ALA A 59 5.62 -8.63 -5.29
C ALA A 59 5.93 -10.05 -4.78
N GLN A 60 7.05 -10.25 -4.10
CA GLN A 60 7.42 -11.53 -3.50
C GLN A 60 6.47 -11.93 -2.36
N LEU A 61 6.07 -10.99 -1.49
CA LEU A 61 5.07 -11.23 -0.46
C LEU A 61 3.71 -11.62 -1.06
N ILE A 62 3.29 -10.95 -2.14
CA ILE A 62 2.08 -11.32 -2.86
C ILE A 62 2.19 -12.74 -3.42
N LYS A 63 3.34 -13.09 -4.04
CA LYS A 63 3.57 -14.43 -4.58
C LYS A 63 3.60 -15.52 -3.50
N LYS A 64 4.13 -15.22 -2.32
CA LYS A 64 4.11 -16.13 -1.15
C LYS A 64 2.68 -16.50 -0.77
N ASN A 65 1.75 -15.54 -0.83
CA ASN A 65 0.35 -15.73 -0.45
C ASN A 65 -0.56 -16.17 -1.62
N LEU A 66 -0.09 -16.05 -2.88
CA LEU A 66 -0.78 -16.43 -4.11
C LEU A 66 0.19 -17.17 -5.04
N SER A 67 0.44 -18.45 -4.77
CA SER A 67 1.54 -19.25 -5.38
C SER A 67 1.53 -19.32 -6.92
N LYS A 68 0.34 -19.21 -7.55
CA LYS A 68 0.19 -19.36 -9.02
C LYS A 68 0.48 -18.08 -9.81
N ILE A 69 0.86 -16.97 -9.17
CA ILE A 69 1.10 -15.71 -9.88
C ILE A 69 2.49 -15.65 -10.54
N ILE A 70 2.55 -14.92 -11.66
CA ILE A 70 3.79 -14.59 -12.37
C ILE A 70 4.21 -13.17 -12.00
N ILE A 71 5.47 -12.99 -11.62
CA ILE A 71 6.07 -11.66 -11.44
C ILE A 71 6.81 -11.31 -12.74
N LYS A 72 6.33 -10.27 -13.45
CA LYS A 72 7.00 -9.70 -14.62
C LYS A 72 7.74 -8.43 -14.19
N LYS A 73 9.05 -8.40 -14.40
CA LYS A 73 9.87 -7.21 -14.16
C LYS A 73 10.07 -6.46 -15.47
N ASN A 74 9.82 -5.15 -15.45
CA ASN A 74 10.12 -4.23 -16.53
C ASN A 74 11.17 -3.22 -16.06
N ASN A 75 11.88 -2.61 -17.01
CA ASN A 75 12.71 -1.45 -16.72
C ASN A 75 11.83 -0.28 -16.28
N SER A 76 12.38 0.59 -15.45
CA SER A 76 11.68 1.81 -15.00
C SER A 76 12.61 2.99 -15.07
N LEU A 77 12.08 4.11 -15.55
CA LEU A 77 12.74 5.42 -15.49
C LEU A 77 12.57 6.09 -14.12
N ASP A 78 11.67 5.57 -13.27
CA ASP A 78 11.46 6.10 -11.92
C ASP A 78 12.55 5.59 -10.97
N VAL A 79 13.58 6.37 -10.80
CA VAL A 79 14.71 6.11 -9.90
C VAL A 79 14.45 6.57 -8.46
N ARG A 80 13.32 7.23 -8.18
CA ARG A 80 13.02 7.74 -6.84
C ARG A 80 12.97 6.60 -5.83
N SER A 81 13.75 6.74 -4.77
CA SER A 81 13.79 5.79 -3.65
C SER A 81 13.82 6.60 -2.36
N TYR A 82 12.93 6.30 -1.44
CA TYR A 82 12.85 7.00 -0.17
C TYR A 82 12.34 6.11 0.95
N ARG A 83 12.70 6.49 2.17
CA ARG A 83 12.31 5.81 3.40
C ARG A 83 11.64 6.81 4.32
N LEU A 84 10.70 6.33 5.14
CA LEU A 84 10.19 7.08 6.27
C LEU A 84 10.74 6.50 7.56
N TYR A 85 11.13 7.39 8.46
CA TYR A 85 11.52 7.04 9.81
C TYR A 85 10.48 7.54 10.80
N ALA A 86 9.73 6.59 11.38
CA ALA A 86 8.64 6.88 12.32
C ALA A 86 9.10 6.93 13.79
N GLY A 87 10.40 6.90 14.07
CA GLY A 87 10.94 6.80 15.43
C GLY A 87 10.43 7.86 16.39
N LYS A 88 10.15 9.08 15.92
CA LYS A 88 9.56 10.15 16.74
C LYS A 88 8.18 9.74 17.30
N LEU A 89 7.33 9.11 16.48
CA LEU A 89 6.01 8.63 16.88
C LEU A 89 6.10 7.40 17.79
N LEU A 90 6.99 6.46 17.44
CA LEU A 90 7.21 5.25 18.25
C LEU A 90 7.71 5.60 19.67
N LYS A 91 8.60 6.61 19.80
CA LYS A 91 9.06 7.12 21.10
C LYS A 91 7.93 7.75 21.94
N LYS A 92 6.83 8.19 21.33
CA LYS A 92 5.62 8.63 22.04
C LYS A 92 4.74 7.48 22.53
N GLY A 93 5.14 6.23 22.25
CA GLY A 93 4.47 5.02 22.70
C GLY A 93 3.48 4.41 21.69
N PHE A 94 3.43 4.91 20.47
CA PHE A 94 2.65 4.23 19.41
C PHE A 94 3.28 2.88 19.08
N LYS A 95 2.45 1.85 18.94
CA LYS A 95 2.88 0.51 18.54
C LYS A 95 2.08 0.08 17.31
N PRO A 96 2.71 -0.03 16.11
CA PRO A 96 2.05 -0.59 14.94
C PRO A 96 1.71 -2.07 15.21
N LYS A 97 0.59 -2.53 14.67
CA LYS A 97 0.07 -3.88 14.89
C LYS A 97 0.06 -4.73 13.63
N ARG A 98 0.22 -4.10 12.46
CA ARG A 98 0.04 -4.74 11.16
C ARG A 98 1.21 -4.40 10.25
N ASP A 99 1.53 -5.33 9.38
CA ASP A 99 2.61 -5.23 8.39
C ASP A 99 2.06 -5.26 6.95
N ALA A 100 2.94 -5.19 5.97
CA ALA A 100 2.58 -5.25 4.55
C ALA A 100 1.98 -6.61 4.17
N GLU A 101 2.40 -7.70 4.80
CA GLU A 101 1.86 -9.04 4.53
C GLU A 101 0.41 -9.14 5.03
N THR A 102 0.12 -8.61 6.21
CA THR A 102 -1.25 -8.47 6.73
C THR A 102 -2.14 -7.69 5.77
N ALA A 103 -1.65 -6.55 5.26
CA ALA A 103 -2.40 -5.75 4.28
C ALA A 103 -2.70 -6.51 2.99
N ILE A 104 -1.76 -7.31 2.50
CA ILE A 104 -1.95 -8.17 1.33
C ILE A 104 -3.04 -9.22 1.61
N ASN A 105 -2.97 -9.89 2.76
CA ASN A 105 -3.95 -10.92 3.14
C ASN A 105 -5.35 -10.35 3.33
N ASP A 106 -5.48 -9.14 3.88
CA ASP A 106 -6.75 -8.45 4.01
C ASP A 106 -7.39 -8.16 2.64
N ILE A 107 -6.59 -7.74 1.67
CA ILE A 107 -7.07 -7.51 0.30
C ILE A 107 -7.51 -8.82 -0.34
N ILE A 108 -6.73 -9.90 -0.19
CA ILE A 108 -7.08 -11.23 -0.70
C ILE A 108 -8.41 -11.71 -0.11
N LYS A 109 -8.57 -11.58 1.21
CA LYS A 109 -9.80 -11.95 1.92
C LYS A 109 -11.00 -11.14 1.41
N LYS A 110 -10.87 -9.80 1.39
CA LYS A 110 -11.96 -8.92 0.93
C LYS A 110 -12.33 -9.16 -0.53
N PHE A 111 -11.36 -9.55 -1.38
CA PHE A 111 -11.63 -9.92 -2.76
C PHE A 111 -12.43 -11.24 -2.85
N LYS A 112 -12.02 -12.27 -2.10
CA LYS A 112 -12.76 -13.56 -2.02
C LYS A 112 -14.19 -13.37 -1.51
N ASP A 113 -14.36 -12.47 -0.52
CA ASP A 113 -15.68 -12.13 0.05
C ASP A 113 -16.50 -11.20 -0.88
N LYS A 114 -16.05 -10.94 -2.11
CA LYS A 114 -16.69 -10.03 -3.09
C LYS A 114 -16.93 -8.61 -2.57
N LYS A 115 -16.15 -8.17 -1.56
CA LYS A 115 -16.23 -6.83 -0.98
C LYS A 115 -15.41 -5.79 -1.73
N ILE A 116 -14.54 -6.23 -2.65
CA ILE A 116 -13.77 -5.36 -3.55
C ILE A 116 -14.37 -5.50 -4.94
N LEU A 117 -15.12 -4.50 -5.35
CA LEU A 117 -15.66 -4.40 -6.70
C LEU A 117 -14.74 -3.51 -7.55
N ARG A 118 -14.53 -3.90 -8.80
CA ARG A 118 -13.88 -3.03 -9.78
C ARG A 118 -14.88 -1.95 -10.19
N ASN A 119 -14.71 -0.77 -9.65
CA ASN A 119 -15.44 0.40 -10.14
C ASN A 119 -14.44 1.53 -10.41
N GLU A 120 -14.85 2.49 -11.23
CA GLU A 120 -14.00 3.61 -11.66
C GLU A 120 -13.56 4.50 -10.52
N THR A 121 -14.36 4.59 -9.45
CA THR A 121 -14.07 5.42 -8.27
C THR A 121 -12.87 4.90 -7.48
N ASN A 122 -12.52 3.60 -7.64
CA ASN A 122 -11.33 3.01 -7.02
C ASN A 122 -10.03 3.42 -7.72
N TYR A 123 -10.12 4.03 -8.91
CA TYR A 123 -8.98 4.53 -9.68
C TYR A 123 -9.03 6.05 -9.73
N ARG A 124 -8.51 6.71 -8.71
CA ARG A 124 -8.57 8.16 -8.56
C ARG A 124 -8.15 8.93 -9.83
N SER A 125 -7.11 8.49 -10.52
CA SER A 125 -6.65 9.13 -11.76
C SER A 125 -7.68 9.07 -12.88
N LEU A 126 -8.32 7.91 -13.08
CA LEU A 126 -9.37 7.72 -14.08
C LEU A 126 -10.63 8.50 -13.71
N TYR A 127 -11.01 8.48 -12.43
CA TYR A 127 -12.16 9.23 -11.94
C TYR A 127 -11.97 10.74 -12.13
N LEU A 128 -10.80 11.28 -11.75
CA LEU A 128 -10.49 12.70 -11.92
C LEU A 128 -10.43 13.11 -13.39
N SER A 129 -9.83 12.30 -14.28
CA SER A 129 -9.79 12.60 -15.71
C SER A 129 -11.19 12.68 -16.32
N LYS A 130 -12.11 11.79 -15.90
CA LYS A 130 -13.52 11.83 -16.34
C LYS A 130 -14.27 13.05 -15.80
N LEU A 131 -14.02 13.46 -14.55
CA LEU A 131 -14.62 14.68 -13.99
C LEU A 131 -14.16 15.93 -14.73
N LEU A 132 -12.86 15.99 -15.07
CA LEU A 132 -12.29 17.14 -15.80
C LEU A 132 -12.74 17.18 -17.26
N SER A 133 -12.95 16.04 -17.89
CA SER A 133 -13.46 15.98 -19.28
C SER A 133 -14.94 16.37 -19.42
N LYS A 134 -15.73 16.23 -18.35
CA LYS A 134 -17.15 16.65 -18.32
C LYS A 134 -17.34 18.15 -18.09
N LYS A 135 -16.28 18.90 -17.78
CA LYS A 135 -16.32 20.38 -17.60
C LYS A 135 -15.89 21.16 -18.86
N LYS A 136 -15.68 20.49 -19.97
CA LYS A 136 -15.55 21.06 -21.32
C LYS A 136 -16.82 20.80 -22.11
#